data_e43d033bacae40f9a206951f1cb771ff
#
_entry.id   e43d033bacae40f9a206951f1cb771ff
#
_cell.length_a   1.000
_cell.length_b   1.000
_cell.length_c   1.000
_cell.angle_alpha   90.00
_cell.angle_beta   90.00
_cell.angle_gamma   90.00
#
_symmetry.space_group_name_H-M   'P 1'
#
loop_
_entity.id
_entity.type
_entity.pdbx_description
1 polymer ?
#
loop_
_entity_poly.entity_id
_entity_poly.type
_entity_poly.pdbx_seq_one_letter_code
_entity_poly.pdbx_strand_id
1 'polypeptide(L)'
;LNRAEIYSKAGADAILIHSKEKTPSEIFTFAKAFKKSRNYIPLVSVPSTYSKVYEKDLIKNGFKIIIYANHMMRASYPAMLDVAKSILINKRSFNAEKKISSIKEIINLIK
;
A
#
# COMPACT_ATOMS: atom_id res chain seq x y z
N LEU A 1 -21.92 2.76 4.34
CA LEU A 1 -22.62 1.94 3.37
C LEU A 1 -23.35 2.80 2.33
N ASN A 2 -24.19 3.73 2.74
CA ASN A 2 -24.98 4.62 1.89
C ASN A 2 -24.12 5.36 0.81
N ARG A 3 -22.99 5.95 1.21
CA ARG A 3 -22.08 6.62 0.27
C ARG A 3 -21.56 5.66 -0.83
N ALA A 4 -21.23 4.42 -0.46
CA ALA A 4 -20.75 3.42 -1.41
C ALA A 4 -21.83 3.06 -2.44
N GLU A 5 -23.09 2.96 -2.00
CA GLU A 5 -24.23 2.71 -2.89
C GLU A 5 -24.49 3.87 -3.85
N ILE A 6 -24.37 5.11 -3.36
CA ILE A 6 -24.51 6.31 -4.20
C ILE A 6 -23.43 6.34 -5.28
N TYR A 7 -22.17 6.08 -4.90
CA TYR A 7 -21.05 6.09 -5.85
C TYR A 7 -21.17 4.95 -6.87
N SER A 8 -21.56 3.75 -6.43
CA SER A 8 -21.82 2.63 -7.34
C SER A 8 -22.92 2.95 -8.35
N LYS A 9 -24.03 3.52 -7.91
CA LYS A 9 -25.12 3.96 -8.80
C LYS A 9 -24.70 5.07 -9.78
N ALA A 10 -23.75 5.91 -9.36
CA ALA A 10 -23.19 6.99 -10.18
C ALA A 10 -22.15 6.49 -11.21
N GLY A 11 -21.85 5.19 -11.25
CA GLY A 11 -20.98 4.58 -12.26
C GLY A 11 -19.53 4.37 -11.79
N ALA A 12 -19.26 4.32 -10.49
CA ALA A 12 -17.94 3.93 -10.00
C ALA A 12 -17.65 2.46 -10.31
N ASP A 13 -16.44 2.14 -10.78
CA ASP A 13 -15.99 0.77 -11.09
C ASP A 13 -15.58 -0.04 -9.86
N ALA A 14 -15.20 0.64 -8.79
CA ALA A 14 -14.80 0.02 -7.51
C ALA A 14 -15.00 0.98 -6.34
N ILE A 15 -15.08 0.45 -5.11
CA ILE A 15 -15.14 1.24 -3.87
C ILE A 15 -13.87 1.01 -3.08
N LEU A 16 -13.09 2.09 -2.87
CA LEU A 16 -12.01 2.09 -1.91
C LEU A 16 -12.56 2.42 -0.53
N ILE A 17 -12.42 1.49 0.40
CA ILE A 17 -12.77 1.68 1.82
C ILE A 17 -11.51 1.69 2.67
N HIS A 18 -11.42 2.65 3.56
CA HIS A 18 -10.31 2.78 4.52
C HIS A 18 -10.84 2.93 5.93
N SER A 19 -10.04 2.49 6.91
CA SER A 19 -10.30 2.67 8.34
C SER A 19 -9.05 3.21 9.04
N LYS A 20 -9.26 4.00 10.09
CA LYS A 20 -8.21 4.44 11.02
C LYS A 20 -7.89 3.39 12.07
N GLU A 21 -8.73 2.36 12.20
CA GLU A 21 -8.54 1.28 13.15
C GLU A 21 -7.29 0.46 12.80
N LYS A 22 -6.61 -0.06 13.84
CA LYS A 22 -5.43 -0.92 13.69
C LYS A 22 -5.79 -2.37 13.32
N THR A 23 -7.07 -2.70 13.36
CA THR A 23 -7.63 -4.00 12.97
C THR A 23 -8.52 -3.86 11.75
N PRO A 24 -8.68 -4.92 10.93
CA PRO A 24 -9.52 -4.88 9.74
C PRO A 24 -11.02 -5.03 10.04
N SER A 25 -11.44 -5.07 11.29
CA SER A 25 -12.82 -5.39 11.70
C SER A 25 -13.86 -4.49 11.05
N GLU A 26 -13.60 -3.19 11.02
CA GLU A 26 -14.54 -2.20 10.45
C GLU A 26 -14.71 -2.42 8.94
N ILE A 27 -13.62 -2.58 8.19
CA ILE A 27 -13.67 -2.79 6.74
C ILE A 27 -14.28 -4.15 6.39
N PHE A 28 -14.09 -5.18 7.21
CA PHE A 28 -14.73 -6.49 7.02
C PHE A 28 -16.23 -6.43 7.28
N THR A 29 -16.67 -5.71 8.32
CA THR A 29 -18.07 -5.46 8.59
C THR A 29 -18.74 -4.72 7.44
N PHE A 30 -18.07 -3.67 6.93
CA PHE A 30 -18.53 -2.94 5.76
C PHE A 30 -18.60 -3.87 4.53
N ALA A 31 -17.55 -4.63 4.23
CA ALA A 31 -17.50 -5.52 3.07
C ALA A 31 -18.62 -6.57 3.10
N LYS A 32 -18.87 -7.17 4.25
CA LYS A 32 -19.96 -8.13 4.46
C LYS A 32 -21.35 -7.51 4.21
N ALA A 33 -21.55 -6.27 4.65
CA ALA A 33 -22.80 -5.56 4.45
C ALA A 33 -22.96 -5.14 2.97
N PHE A 34 -21.92 -4.56 2.36
CA PHE A 34 -21.95 -4.09 0.98
C PHE A 34 -22.10 -5.23 -0.03
N LYS A 35 -21.57 -6.43 0.24
CA LYS A 35 -21.74 -7.61 -0.59
C LYS A 35 -23.22 -8.02 -0.79
N LYS A 36 -24.10 -7.60 0.11
CA LYS A 36 -25.55 -7.85 0.02
C LYS A 36 -26.29 -6.80 -0.81
N SER A 37 -25.62 -5.73 -1.19
CA SER A 37 -26.21 -4.65 -1.99
C SER A 37 -26.43 -5.12 -3.44
N ARG A 38 -27.54 -4.68 -4.04
CA ARG A 38 -27.80 -4.85 -5.49
C ARG A 38 -26.80 -4.07 -6.36
N ASN A 39 -26.16 -3.05 -5.77
CA ASN A 39 -25.17 -2.20 -6.42
C ASN A 39 -23.73 -2.59 -6.03
N TYR A 40 -23.50 -3.85 -5.65
CA TYR A 40 -22.16 -4.32 -5.29
C TYR A 40 -21.22 -4.22 -6.48
N ILE A 41 -20.07 -3.60 -6.25
CA ILE A 41 -18.93 -3.49 -7.15
C ILE A 41 -17.65 -3.86 -6.39
N PRO A 42 -16.53 -4.15 -7.08
CA PRO A 42 -15.28 -4.56 -6.44
C PRO A 42 -14.81 -3.62 -5.33
N LEU A 43 -14.24 -4.21 -4.28
CA LEU A 43 -13.67 -3.46 -3.16
C LEU A 43 -12.16 -3.34 -3.31
N VAL A 44 -11.66 -2.16 -2.97
CA VAL A 44 -10.23 -1.82 -2.92
C VAL A 44 -9.83 -1.56 -1.47
N SER A 45 -8.68 -2.10 -1.05
CA SER A 45 -8.11 -1.93 0.27
C SER A 45 -6.71 -1.31 0.19
N VAL A 46 -6.40 -0.44 1.18
CA VAL A 46 -5.05 0.11 1.40
C VAL A 46 -4.66 -0.20 2.84
N PRO A 47 -4.07 -1.37 3.15
CA PRO A 47 -3.87 -1.86 4.51
C PRO A 47 -2.71 -1.19 5.25
N SER A 48 -2.63 0.15 5.24
CA SER A 48 -1.54 0.89 5.90
C SER A 48 -1.71 0.95 7.42
N THR A 49 -2.93 1.16 7.92
CA THR A 49 -3.23 1.24 9.37
C THR A 49 -3.43 -0.12 10.01
N TYR A 50 -4.03 -1.05 9.30
CA TYR A 50 -4.26 -2.45 9.72
C TYR A 50 -3.29 -3.42 9.02
N SER A 51 -2.00 -3.07 9.04
CA SER A 51 -0.94 -3.75 8.28
C SER A 51 -0.67 -5.22 8.69
N LYS A 52 -1.24 -5.68 9.80
CA LYS A 52 -1.15 -7.08 10.23
C LYS A 52 -2.08 -8.03 9.47
N VAL A 53 -3.01 -7.51 8.68
CA VAL A 53 -3.95 -8.33 7.92
C VAL A 53 -3.25 -9.00 6.73
N TYR A 54 -3.52 -10.27 6.52
CA TYR A 54 -3.01 -10.99 5.35
C TYR A 54 -3.89 -10.74 4.12
N GLU A 55 -3.29 -10.72 2.93
CA GLU A 55 -4.02 -10.60 1.65
C GLU A 55 -5.13 -11.65 1.51
N LYS A 56 -4.86 -12.90 1.89
CA LYS A 56 -5.85 -14.00 1.87
C LYS A 56 -7.13 -13.65 2.64
N ASP A 57 -6.99 -12.92 3.76
CA ASP A 57 -8.14 -12.55 4.58
C ASP A 57 -8.91 -11.38 3.94
N LEU A 58 -8.22 -10.44 3.31
CA LEU A 58 -8.85 -9.38 2.50
C LEU A 58 -9.61 -9.98 1.31
N ILE A 59 -8.98 -10.87 0.55
CA ILE A 59 -9.59 -11.56 -0.60
C ILE A 59 -10.83 -12.34 -0.18
N LYS A 60 -10.75 -13.11 0.92
CA LYS A 60 -11.87 -13.86 1.49
C LYS A 60 -13.07 -12.96 1.85
N ASN A 61 -12.79 -11.73 2.30
CA ASN A 61 -13.80 -10.73 2.63
C ASN A 61 -14.27 -9.89 1.43
N GLY A 62 -13.84 -10.21 0.19
CA GLY A 62 -14.38 -9.61 -1.03
C GLY A 62 -13.56 -8.45 -1.60
N PHE A 63 -12.39 -8.16 -1.04
CA PHE A 63 -11.47 -7.20 -1.65
C PHE A 63 -10.81 -7.81 -2.89
N LYS A 64 -10.80 -7.06 -3.99
CA LYS A 64 -10.25 -7.49 -5.29
C LYS A 64 -8.94 -6.80 -5.64
N ILE A 65 -8.72 -5.61 -5.07
CA ILE A 65 -7.52 -4.82 -5.29
C ILE A 65 -6.95 -4.45 -3.92
N ILE A 66 -5.65 -4.70 -3.73
CA ILE A 66 -4.92 -4.37 -2.51
C ILE A 66 -3.76 -3.46 -2.91
N ILE A 67 -3.73 -2.24 -2.36
CA ILE A 67 -2.74 -1.22 -2.72
C ILE A 67 -1.76 -1.03 -1.56
N TYR A 68 -0.49 -1.31 -1.81
CA TYR A 68 0.62 -0.98 -0.91
C TYR A 68 1.18 0.41 -1.23
N ALA A 69 0.48 1.45 -0.79
CA ALA A 69 0.61 2.81 -1.29
C ALA A 69 1.97 3.49 -1.05
N ASN A 70 2.62 3.27 0.08
CA ASN A 70 3.77 4.09 0.48
C ASN A 70 4.98 3.30 1.03
N HIS A 71 4.96 1.98 0.95
CA HIS A 71 5.99 1.14 1.55
C HIS A 71 7.37 1.35 0.92
N MET A 72 7.43 1.47 -0.41
CA MET A 72 8.70 1.68 -1.13
C MET A 72 9.30 3.06 -0.80
N MET A 73 8.48 4.11 -0.80
CA MET A 73 8.94 5.46 -0.44
C MET A 73 9.42 5.51 1.03
N ARG A 74 8.70 4.88 1.95
CA ARG A 74 9.09 4.81 3.36
C ARG A 74 10.37 3.99 3.58
N ALA A 75 10.63 3.00 2.74
CA ALA A 75 11.87 2.23 2.76
C ALA A 75 13.04 3.02 2.16
N SER A 76 12.83 3.71 1.05
CA SER A 76 13.89 4.45 0.35
C SER A 76 14.37 5.69 1.12
N TYR A 77 13.47 6.41 1.80
CA TYR A 77 13.83 7.64 2.51
C TYR A 77 14.95 7.45 3.54
N PRO A 78 14.85 6.54 4.53
CA PRO A 78 15.91 6.33 5.51
C PRO A 78 17.20 5.82 4.86
N ALA A 79 17.13 5.00 3.80
CA ALA A 79 18.30 4.53 3.08
C ALA A 79 19.03 5.69 2.38
N MET A 80 18.31 6.55 1.67
CA MET A 80 18.90 7.74 1.03
C MET A 80 19.50 8.70 2.06
N LEU A 81 18.82 8.89 3.20
CA LEU A 81 19.32 9.76 4.28
C LEU A 81 20.61 9.22 4.89
N ASP A 82 20.73 7.91 5.07
CA ASP A 82 21.94 7.26 5.59
C ASP A 82 23.13 7.41 4.64
N VAL A 83 22.91 7.25 3.33
CA VAL A 83 23.92 7.49 2.28
C VAL A 83 24.37 8.96 2.31
N ALA A 84 23.45 9.90 2.32
CA ALA A 84 23.78 11.34 2.36
C ALA A 84 24.60 11.72 3.60
N LYS A 85 24.20 11.23 4.77
CA LYS A 85 24.96 11.41 6.03
C LYS A 85 26.35 10.82 5.94
N SER A 86 26.49 9.60 5.38
CA SER A 86 27.79 8.94 5.22
C SER A 86 28.73 9.77 4.36
N ILE A 87 28.26 10.27 3.22
CA ILE A 87 29.08 11.12 2.33
C ILE A 87 29.45 12.43 3.00
N LEU A 88 28.49 13.06 3.69
CA LEU A 88 28.72 14.34 4.38
C LEU A 88 29.81 14.23 5.48
N ILE A 89 29.74 13.17 6.27
CA ILE A 89 30.70 12.92 7.36
C ILE A 89 32.07 12.56 6.84
N ASN A 90 32.12 11.61 5.88
CA ASN A 90 33.39 11.05 5.39
C ASN A 90 34.03 11.86 4.25
N LYS A 91 33.32 12.87 3.71
CA LYS A 91 33.76 13.68 2.55
C LYS A 91 34.15 12.84 1.32
N ARG A 92 33.58 11.63 1.18
CA ARG A 92 33.79 10.71 0.06
C ARG A 92 32.64 9.69 0.00
N SER A 93 32.36 9.10 -1.18
CA SER A 93 31.33 8.09 -1.37
C SER A 93 31.74 6.68 -0.91
N PHE A 94 33.02 6.37 -0.84
CA PHE A 94 33.53 5.01 -0.58
C PHE A 94 32.86 4.30 0.60
N ASN A 95 32.60 5.03 1.68
CA ASN A 95 31.97 4.47 2.88
C ASN A 95 30.47 4.14 2.68
N ALA A 96 29.82 4.73 1.68
CA ALA A 96 28.43 4.47 1.34
C ALA A 96 28.28 3.29 0.36
N GLU A 97 29.32 2.98 -0.45
CA GLU A 97 29.27 1.96 -1.51
C GLU A 97 28.82 0.57 -1.02
N LYS A 98 29.15 0.21 0.21
CA LYS A 98 28.76 -1.09 0.81
C LYS A 98 27.27 -1.17 1.17
N LYS A 99 26.55 -0.06 1.11
CA LYS A 99 25.14 0.07 1.54
C LYS A 99 24.18 0.28 0.37
N ILE A 100 24.72 0.37 -0.86
CA ILE A 100 23.94 0.69 -2.04
C ILE A 100 24.15 -0.37 -3.13
N SER A 101 23.19 -0.48 -4.02
CA SER A 101 23.30 -1.34 -5.19
C SER A 101 24.39 -0.84 -6.15
N SER A 102 25.09 -1.78 -6.80
CA SER A 102 26.05 -1.42 -7.81
C SER A 102 25.41 -0.75 -9.03
N ILE A 103 26.18 0.10 -9.72
CA ILE A 103 25.73 0.74 -10.97
C ILE A 103 25.29 -0.33 -11.99
N LYS A 104 25.99 -1.48 -12.05
CA LYS A 104 25.65 -2.59 -12.95
C LYS A 104 24.28 -3.18 -12.65
N GLU A 105 23.92 -3.36 -11.38
CA GLU A 105 22.60 -3.84 -10.97
C GLU A 105 21.51 -2.86 -11.40
N ILE A 106 21.70 -1.56 -11.16
CA ILE A 106 20.73 -0.53 -11.53
C ILE A 106 20.53 -0.46 -13.05
N ILE A 107 21.63 -0.50 -13.84
CA ILE A 107 21.54 -0.50 -15.31
C ILE A 107 20.78 -1.73 -15.81
N ASN A 108 20.98 -2.89 -15.19
CA ASN A 108 20.31 -4.12 -15.59
C ASN A 108 18.81 -4.16 -15.29
N LEU A 109 18.31 -3.28 -14.41
CA LEU A 109 16.86 -3.15 -14.15
C LEU A 109 16.09 -2.49 -15.32
N ILE A 110 16.80 -1.80 -16.21
CA ILE A 110 16.19 -1.02 -17.32
C ILE A 110 16.23 -1.82 -18.64
N LYS A 111 16.82 -2.98 -18.63
CA LYS A 111 16.86 -3.91 -19.78
C LYS A 111 15.70 -4.90 -19.70
#